data_3c807f279f2a23f492a6bd96d4cacb8e
#
_entry.id   3c807f279f2a23f492a6bd96d4cacb8e
#
_cell.length_a   1.000
_cell.length_b   1.000
_cell.length_c   1.000
_cell.angle_alpha   90.00
_cell.angle_beta   90.00
_cell.angle_gamma   90.00
#
_symmetry.space_group_name_H-M   'P 1'
#
loop_
_entity.id
_entity.type
_entity.pdbx_description
1 polymer ?
#
loop_
_entity_poly.entity_id
_entity_poly.type
_entity_poly.pdbx_seq_one_letter_code
_entity_poly.pdbx_strand_id
1 'polypeptide(L)'
;MQSISIKDYDASMGPLIDVEDASIYNIKHVNGAVNIPYLELSYHFQTLLDKNKHYYIYCNAGNKSRRIVAIIEIYGYKVTQVLL
;
A
#
# COMPACT_ATOMS: atom_id res chain seq x y z
N MET A 1 -0.01 13.71 4.19
CA MET A 1 -0.08 12.23 4.08
C MET A 1 -0.89 11.68 5.24
N GLN A 2 -1.79 10.73 4.94
CA GLN A 2 -2.61 10.08 5.95
C GLN A 2 -2.06 8.70 6.31
N SER A 3 -2.19 8.34 7.57
CA SER A 3 -1.89 6.99 8.03
C SER A 3 -2.93 6.53 9.04
N ILE A 4 -3.19 5.22 9.04
CA ILE A 4 -4.11 4.60 10.01
C ILE A 4 -3.47 3.32 10.54
N SER A 5 -3.93 2.88 11.71
CA SER A 5 -3.56 1.57 12.25
C SER A 5 -4.28 0.47 11.46
N ILE A 6 -3.64 -0.69 11.33
CA ILE A 6 -4.29 -1.86 10.73
C ILE A 6 -5.59 -2.21 11.48
N LYS A 7 -5.68 -1.89 12.76
CA LYS A 7 -6.89 -2.13 13.55
C LYS A 7 -8.08 -1.34 13.05
N ASP A 8 -7.83 -0.22 12.37
CA ASP A 8 -8.88 0.67 11.86
C ASP A 8 -9.15 0.45 10.38
N TYR A 9 -8.39 -0.43 9.74
CA TYR A 9 -8.61 -0.75 8.33
C TYR A 9 -9.71 -1.81 8.19
N ASP A 10 -10.56 -1.63 7.19
CA ASP A 10 -11.57 -2.59 6.79
C ASP A 10 -11.58 -2.73 5.27
N ALA A 11 -11.80 -3.94 4.78
CA ALA A 11 -11.76 -4.23 3.34
C ALA A 11 -12.75 -3.39 2.53
N SER A 12 -13.85 -2.96 3.15
CA SER A 12 -14.83 -2.10 2.48
C SER A 12 -14.29 -0.70 2.15
N MET A 13 -13.20 -0.30 2.76
CA MET A 13 -12.60 1.02 2.56
C MET A 13 -11.85 1.11 1.23
N GLY A 14 -11.28 0.01 0.77
CA GLY A 14 -10.51 -0.06 -0.47
C GLY A 14 -9.46 -1.15 -0.43
N PRO A 15 -8.78 -1.41 -1.57
CA PRO A 15 -7.76 -2.46 -1.63
C PRO A 15 -6.60 -2.22 -0.68
N LEU A 16 -6.09 -3.31 -0.10
CA LEU A 16 -4.90 -3.30 0.75
C LEU A 16 -3.72 -3.86 -0.04
N ILE A 17 -2.64 -3.09 -0.13
CA ILE A 17 -1.43 -3.46 -0.87
C ILE A 17 -0.26 -3.63 0.09
N ASP A 18 0.38 -4.79 0.00
CA ASP A 18 1.63 -5.11 0.70
C ASP A 18 2.78 -4.82 -0.25
N VAL A 19 3.68 -3.91 0.13
CA VAL A 19 4.81 -3.52 -0.72
C VAL A 19 6.12 -4.20 -0.35
N GLU A 20 6.07 -5.27 0.43
CA GLU A 20 7.25 -6.09 0.69
C GLU A 20 7.61 -6.91 -0.54
N ASP A 21 8.84 -7.46 -0.55
CA ASP A 21 9.25 -8.39 -1.59
C ASP A 21 8.33 -9.61 -1.58
N ALA A 22 8.14 -10.22 -2.76
CA ALA A 22 7.26 -11.38 -2.90
C ALA A 22 7.64 -12.53 -1.96
N SER A 23 8.93 -12.74 -1.72
CA SER A 23 9.40 -13.80 -0.81
C SER A 23 8.94 -13.57 0.62
N ILE A 24 8.93 -12.32 1.06
CA ILE A 24 8.48 -11.97 2.41
C ILE A 24 6.96 -12.05 2.50
N TYR A 25 6.26 -11.55 1.50
CA TYR A 25 4.81 -11.65 1.42
C TYR A 25 4.34 -13.11 1.49
N ASN A 26 5.05 -14.00 0.80
CA ASN A 26 4.68 -15.43 0.77
C ASN A 26 4.88 -16.13 2.11
N ILE A 27 5.76 -15.61 2.97
CA ILE A 27 5.94 -16.15 4.31
C ILE A 27 4.77 -15.74 5.20
N LYS A 28 4.42 -14.46 5.18
CA LYS A 28 3.33 -13.92 6.00
C LYS A 28 2.87 -12.57 5.46
N HIS A 29 1.58 -12.37 5.38
CA HIS A 29 0.99 -11.09 5.02
C HIS A 29 -0.38 -10.93 5.68
N VAL A 30 -0.89 -9.71 5.71
CA VAL A 30 -2.23 -9.42 6.22
C VAL A 30 -3.25 -10.08 5.31
N ASN A 31 -4.22 -10.77 5.89
CA ASN A 31 -5.25 -11.47 5.13
C ASN A 31 -5.98 -10.50 4.19
N GLY A 32 -6.08 -10.88 2.92
CA GLY A 32 -6.72 -10.06 1.88
C GLY A 32 -5.80 -9.07 1.18
N ALA A 33 -4.56 -8.91 1.63
CA ALA A 33 -3.62 -8.00 0.98
C ALA A 33 -3.13 -8.55 -0.36
N VAL A 34 -2.95 -7.65 -1.33
CA VAL A 34 -2.35 -7.95 -2.63
C VAL A 34 -0.90 -7.49 -2.60
N ASN A 35 0.00 -8.29 -3.12
CA ASN A 35 1.42 -7.93 -3.14
C ASN A 35 1.78 -7.17 -4.41
N ILE A 36 2.26 -5.95 -4.24
CA ILE A 36 2.93 -5.19 -5.29
C ILE A 36 4.22 -4.67 -4.68
N PRO A 37 5.36 -5.30 -4.97
CA PRO A 37 6.63 -4.90 -4.36
C PRO A 37 6.94 -3.42 -4.59
N TYR A 38 7.65 -2.83 -3.64
CA TYR A 38 7.93 -1.39 -3.62
C TYR A 38 8.44 -0.86 -4.96
N LEU A 39 9.44 -1.51 -5.55
CA LEU A 39 10.02 -1.03 -6.82
C LEU A 39 9.02 -1.13 -7.97
N GLU A 40 8.26 -2.22 -8.03
CA GLU A 40 7.24 -2.37 -9.05
C GLU A 40 6.20 -1.26 -8.94
N LEU A 41 5.70 -1.02 -7.75
CA LEU A 41 4.70 0.02 -7.53
C LEU A 41 5.27 1.41 -7.82
N SER A 42 6.51 1.69 -7.40
CA SER A 42 7.12 2.99 -7.63
C SER A 42 7.33 3.30 -9.11
N TYR A 43 7.63 2.29 -9.92
CA TYR A 43 7.82 2.48 -11.36
C TYR A 43 6.53 2.43 -12.16
N HIS A 44 5.48 1.76 -11.65
CA HIS A 44 4.31 1.44 -12.46
C HIS A 44 2.97 1.84 -11.84
N PHE A 45 2.96 2.65 -10.78
CA PHE A 45 1.69 2.99 -10.11
C PHE A 45 0.68 3.62 -11.06
N GLN A 46 1.13 4.36 -12.06
CA GLN A 46 0.21 5.02 -13.01
C GLN A 46 -0.56 4.02 -13.85
N THR A 47 0.02 2.85 -14.09
CA THR A 47 -0.63 1.77 -14.82
C THR A 47 -1.42 0.85 -13.89
N LEU A 48 -0.88 0.61 -12.70
CA LEU A 48 -1.42 -0.36 -11.75
C LEU A 48 -2.59 0.16 -10.93
N LEU A 49 -2.62 1.48 -10.67
CA LEU A 49 -3.63 2.07 -9.79
C LEU A 49 -4.64 2.91 -10.55
N ASP A 50 -5.84 2.98 -10.01
CA ASP A 50 -6.95 3.77 -10.54
C ASP A 50 -7.14 4.99 -9.62
N LYS A 51 -7.06 6.20 -10.19
CA LYS A 51 -7.22 7.44 -9.41
C LYS A 51 -8.58 7.59 -8.75
N ASN A 52 -9.57 6.83 -9.20
CA ASN A 52 -10.91 6.86 -8.63
C ASN A 52 -11.08 5.95 -7.41
N LYS A 53 -10.06 5.14 -7.12
CA LYS A 53 -10.06 4.24 -5.96
C LYS A 53 -9.15 4.77 -4.86
N HIS A 54 -9.44 4.39 -3.62
CA HIS A 54 -8.59 4.70 -2.48
C HIS A 54 -7.83 3.44 -2.10
N TYR A 55 -6.49 3.51 -2.11
CA TYR A 55 -5.63 2.37 -1.81
C TYR A 55 -5.01 2.51 -0.42
N TYR A 56 -4.88 1.38 0.25
CA TYR A 56 -4.30 1.28 1.58
C TYR A 56 -3.02 0.47 1.46
N ILE A 57 -1.90 1.03 1.91
CA ILE A 57 -0.58 0.49 1.60
C ILE A 57 0.21 0.28 2.89
N TYR A 58 0.77 -0.91 3.05
CA TYR A 58 1.58 -1.21 4.23
C TYR A 58 2.85 -1.97 3.87
N CYS A 59 3.81 -1.92 4.78
CA CYS A 59 4.97 -2.79 4.81
C CYS A 59 5.27 -3.12 6.28
N ASN A 60 6.15 -4.09 6.53
CA ASN A 60 6.32 -4.60 7.89
C ASN A 60 6.89 -3.56 8.85
N ALA A 61 7.89 -2.78 8.41
CA ALA A 61 8.55 -1.78 9.27
C ALA A 61 8.02 -0.34 9.08
N GLY A 62 7.17 -0.12 8.08
CA GLY A 62 6.58 1.20 7.84
C GLY A 62 7.37 2.12 6.93
N ASN A 63 8.64 1.85 6.66
CA ASN A 63 9.51 2.77 5.89
C ASN A 63 9.17 2.79 4.40
N LYS A 64 8.99 1.62 3.79
CA LYS A 64 8.66 1.52 2.36
C LYS A 64 7.28 2.11 2.10
N SER A 65 6.30 1.76 2.94
CA SER A 65 4.92 2.23 2.75
C SER A 65 4.82 3.74 2.91
N ARG A 66 5.51 4.32 3.89
CA ARG A 66 5.51 5.76 4.07
C ARG A 66 6.07 6.47 2.84
N ARG A 67 7.18 5.96 2.32
CA ARG A 67 7.86 6.56 1.17
C ARG A 67 7.00 6.49 -0.09
N ILE A 68 6.42 5.32 -0.37
CA ILE A 68 5.64 5.15 -1.59
C ILE A 68 4.32 5.92 -1.54
N VAL A 69 3.66 5.99 -0.38
CA VAL A 69 2.43 6.77 -0.23
C VAL A 69 2.73 8.25 -0.48
N ALA A 70 3.83 8.77 0.07
CA ALA A 70 4.21 10.17 -0.14
C ALA A 70 4.43 10.48 -1.62
N ILE A 71 5.06 9.56 -2.36
CA ILE A 71 5.30 9.73 -3.80
C ILE A 71 4.00 9.72 -4.59
N ILE A 72 3.20 8.68 -4.40
CA ILE A 72 1.98 8.46 -5.19
C ILE A 72 0.95 9.56 -4.95
N GLU A 73 0.86 10.03 -3.73
CA GLU A 73 -0.04 11.11 -3.35
C GLU A 73 0.23 12.39 -4.13
N ILE A 74 1.51 12.70 -4.38
CA ILE A 74 1.90 13.88 -5.15
C ILE A 74 1.31 13.85 -6.56
N TYR A 75 1.13 12.65 -7.12
CA TYR A 75 0.59 12.48 -8.46
C TYR A 75 -0.94 12.42 -8.51
N GLY A 76 -1.59 12.72 -7.39
CA GLY A 76 -3.04 12.85 -7.34
C GLY A 76 -3.82 11.58 -7.02
N TYR A 77 -3.15 10.53 -6.57
CA TYR A 77 -3.81 9.30 -6.17
C TYR A 77 -4.27 9.38 -4.71
N LYS A 78 -5.36 8.68 -4.40
CA LYS A 78 -5.89 8.58 -3.05
C LYS A 78 -5.25 7.37 -2.37
N VAL A 79 -4.35 7.62 -1.45
CA VAL A 79 -3.59 6.57 -0.76
C VAL A 79 -3.46 6.90 0.72
N THR A 80 -3.46 5.86 1.53
CA THR A 80 -3.29 5.96 2.99
C THR A 80 -2.30 4.89 3.42
N GLN A 81 -1.33 5.28 4.25
CA GLN A 81 -0.42 4.32 4.84
C GLN A 81 -1.13 3.56 5.95
N VAL A 82 -0.95 2.25 6.00
CA VAL A 82 -1.45 1.41 7.09
C VAL A 82 -0.26 0.97 7.95
N LEU A 83 -0.38 1.18 9.25
CA LEU A 83 0.66 0.81 10.21
C LEU A 83 0.25 -0.50 10.91
N LEU A 84 1.15 -1.47 10.91
CA LEU A 84 0.90 -2.77 11.54
C LEU A 84 1.06 -2.74 13.09
#